data_f0a25d39b916afe4fba42e52c81e209e
#
_entry.id   f0a25d39b916afe4fba42e52c81e209e
#
_cell.length_a   1.000
_cell.length_b   1.000
_cell.length_c   1.000
_cell.angle_alpha   90.00
_cell.angle_beta   90.00
_cell.angle_gamma   90.00
#
_symmetry.space_group_name_H-M   'P 1'
#
loop_
_entity.id
_entity.type
_entity.pdbx_description
1 polymer ?
#
loop_
_entity_poly.entity_id
_entity_poly.type
_entity_poly.pdbx_seq_one_letter_code
_entity_poly.pdbx_strand_id
1 'polypeptide(L)'
;MTTIYDVAELAGVSPATVSRVFNGTSVSEEKVAAVRDAAEKLKFTPNRTARTLRRQSSEVIALVIPDIENPYFTEMARGVEDVASEAGYSVVLCNSDAQVEKEATYLRIAIAEHMSGVIIATADEQSDLDSILATGRPVVAVDRSTTYDIDGVVMANRAAGTSATRDLIDAGYRRIAYIGGPEHIDTAAERAAGWRAALAAARPELDLDELARFATFRVDGGRAA
;
A
#
# COMPACT_ATOMS: atom_id res chain seq x y z
N MET A 1 -29.34 10.51 -20.86
CA MET A 1 -28.48 9.66 -20.00
C MET A 1 -29.41 8.71 -19.26
N THR A 2 -29.24 7.40 -19.42
CA THR A 2 -30.12 6.40 -18.80
C THR A 2 -29.98 6.45 -17.27
N THR A 3 -31.05 6.43 -16.58
CA THR A 3 -31.14 6.55 -15.12
C THR A 3 -31.62 5.26 -14.46
N ILE A 4 -31.47 5.15 -13.15
CA ILE A 4 -32.02 4.04 -12.36
C ILE A 4 -33.55 3.96 -12.46
N TYR A 5 -34.22 5.08 -12.72
CA TYR A 5 -35.67 5.16 -12.90
C TYR A 5 -36.11 4.51 -14.22
N ASP A 6 -35.35 4.73 -15.32
CA ASP A 6 -35.66 4.12 -16.62
C ASP A 6 -35.50 2.60 -16.56
N VAL A 7 -34.48 2.08 -15.84
CA VAL A 7 -34.32 0.64 -15.61
C VAL A 7 -35.46 0.08 -14.77
N ALA A 8 -35.87 0.80 -13.74
CA ALA A 8 -36.97 0.37 -12.86
C ALA A 8 -38.29 0.26 -13.62
N GLU A 9 -38.58 1.24 -14.47
CA GLU A 9 -39.77 1.24 -15.33
C GLU A 9 -39.77 0.08 -16.30
N LEU A 10 -38.66 -0.13 -17.05
CA LEU A 10 -38.54 -1.24 -18.01
C LEU A 10 -38.59 -2.61 -17.34
N ALA A 11 -38.03 -2.75 -16.13
CA ALA A 11 -38.03 -4.01 -15.37
C ALA A 11 -39.32 -4.25 -14.56
N GLY A 12 -40.24 -3.30 -14.51
CA GLY A 12 -41.48 -3.40 -13.72
C GLY A 12 -41.25 -3.49 -12.21
N VAL A 13 -40.20 -2.84 -11.69
CA VAL A 13 -39.85 -2.86 -10.26
C VAL A 13 -39.62 -1.43 -9.72
N SER A 14 -39.48 -1.29 -8.42
CA SER A 14 -39.13 -0.02 -7.83
C SER A 14 -37.63 0.33 -8.04
N PRO A 15 -37.26 1.64 -8.10
CA PRO A 15 -35.86 2.05 -8.12
C PRO A 15 -35.03 1.50 -6.96
N ALA A 16 -35.67 1.31 -5.80
CA ALA A 16 -35.05 0.66 -4.65
C ALA A 16 -34.70 -0.81 -4.91
N THR A 17 -35.54 -1.53 -5.67
CA THR A 17 -35.27 -2.92 -6.08
C THR A 17 -34.10 -2.97 -7.06
N VAL A 18 -34.04 -2.09 -8.05
CA VAL A 18 -32.92 -1.96 -8.97
C VAL A 18 -31.62 -1.71 -8.18
N SER A 19 -31.66 -0.78 -7.24
CA SER A 19 -30.52 -0.50 -6.37
C SER A 19 -30.07 -1.71 -5.55
N ARG A 20 -31.00 -2.52 -5.03
CA ARG A 20 -30.68 -3.75 -4.28
C ARG A 20 -30.01 -4.81 -5.16
N VAL A 21 -30.49 -5.01 -6.38
CA VAL A 21 -29.91 -5.95 -7.34
C VAL A 21 -28.45 -5.60 -7.61
N PHE A 22 -28.14 -4.32 -7.90
CA PHE A 22 -26.77 -3.89 -8.17
C PHE A 22 -25.86 -3.81 -6.93
N ASN A 23 -26.46 -3.81 -5.72
CA ASN A 23 -25.71 -3.82 -4.46
C ASN A 23 -25.55 -5.20 -3.83
N GLY A 24 -25.98 -6.27 -4.51
CA GLY A 24 -25.85 -7.65 -3.99
C GLY A 24 -26.76 -7.96 -2.80
N THR A 25 -27.79 -7.15 -2.54
CA THR A 25 -28.74 -7.39 -1.45
C THR A 25 -29.77 -8.42 -1.90
N SER A 26 -30.29 -9.25 -0.99
CA SER A 26 -31.27 -10.31 -1.29
C SER A 26 -32.50 -9.77 -2.03
N VAL A 27 -32.67 -10.23 -3.25
CA VAL A 27 -33.84 -9.98 -4.14
C VAL A 27 -34.16 -11.31 -4.83
N SER A 28 -35.42 -11.58 -5.16
CA SER A 28 -35.78 -12.80 -5.87
C SER A 28 -35.10 -12.91 -7.22
N GLU A 29 -34.73 -14.12 -7.63
CA GLU A 29 -34.02 -14.38 -8.89
C GLU A 29 -34.75 -13.82 -10.12
N GLU A 30 -36.09 -13.91 -10.13
CA GLU A 30 -36.93 -13.35 -11.19
C GLU A 30 -36.71 -11.84 -11.34
N LYS A 31 -36.70 -11.09 -10.23
CA LYS A 31 -36.44 -9.62 -10.26
C LYS A 31 -34.99 -9.30 -10.61
N VAL A 32 -34.05 -10.12 -10.19
CA VAL A 32 -32.63 -9.98 -10.59
C VAL A 32 -32.49 -10.11 -12.10
N ALA A 33 -33.12 -11.12 -12.70
CA ALA A 33 -33.09 -11.36 -14.14
C ALA A 33 -33.74 -10.19 -14.91
N ALA A 34 -34.95 -9.75 -14.48
CA ALA A 34 -35.64 -8.64 -15.12
C ALA A 34 -34.86 -7.33 -15.08
N VAL A 35 -34.21 -7.02 -13.94
CA VAL A 35 -33.40 -5.81 -13.79
C VAL A 35 -32.12 -5.87 -14.64
N ARG A 36 -31.46 -7.02 -14.73
CA ARG A 36 -30.26 -7.19 -15.56
C ARG A 36 -30.57 -7.06 -17.05
N ASP A 37 -31.65 -7.72 -17.51
CA ASP A 37 -32.12 -7.60 -18.90
C ASP A 37 -32.50 -6.16 -19.27
N ALA A 38 -33.22 -5.45 -18.40
CA ALA A 38 -33.55 -4.03 -18.59
C ALA A 38 -32.30 -3.14 -18.65
N ALA A 39 -31.35 -3.36 -17.76
CA ALA A 39 -30.10 -2.60 -17.72
C ALA A 39 -29.26 -2.83 -18.98
N GLU A 40 -29.16 -4.06 -19.48
CA GLU A 40 -28.46 -4.41 -20.71
C GLU A 40 -29.11 -3.72 -21.93
N LYS A 41 -30.42 -3.82 -22.08
CA LYS A 41 -31.19 -3.19 -23.16
C LYS A 41 -30.99 -1.68 -23.19
N LEU A 42 -30.95 -1.05 -22.02
CA LEU A 42 -30.79 0.40 -21.87
C LEU A 42 -29.31 0.84 -21.83
N LYS A 43 -28.36 -0.10 -21.91
CA LYS A 43 -26.92 0.14 -21.72
C LYS A 43 -26.65 0.93 -20.44
N PHE A 44 -27.40 0.61 -19.39
CA PHE A 44 -27.28 1.27 -18.10
C PHE A 44 -26.07 0.75 -17.35
N THR A 45 -25.20 1.67 -16.98
CA THR A 45 -24.10 1.39 -16.03
C THR A 45 -24.39 2.06 -14.72
N PRO A 46 -24.43 1.32 -13.59
CA PRO A 46 -24.64 1.91 -12.27
C PRO A 46 -23.65 3.05 -12.00
N ASN A 47 -24.14 4.20 -11.57
CA ASN A 47 -23.27 5.32 -11.24
C ASN A 47 -22.51 5.04 -9.91
N ARG A 48 -21.22 4.71 -10.03
CA ARG A 48 -20.34 4.46 -8.87
C ARG A 48 -20.28 5.67 -7.95
N THR A 49 -20.24 6.90 -8.48
CA THR A 49 -20.19 8.13 -7.70
C THR A 49 -21.42 8.29 -6.79
N ALA A 50 -22.62 8.03 -7.33
CA ALA A 50 -23.85 8.09 -6.53
C ALA A 50 -23.89 7.00 -5.42
N ARG A 51 -23.27 5.84 -5.67
CA ARG A 51 -23.11 4.78 -4.68
C ARG A 51 -22.12 5.17 -3.59
N THR A 52 -20.97 5.70 -3.98
CA THR A 52 -19.93 6.18 -3.07
C THR A 52 -20.46 7.28 -2.14
N LEU A 53 -21.18 8.26 -2.68
CA LEU A 53 -21.81 9.33 -1.88
C LEU A 53 -22.79 8.78 -0.83
N ARG A 54 -23.57 7.76 -1.18
CA ARG A 54 -24.54 7.16 -0.25
C ARG A 54 -23.88 6.26 0.80
N ARG A 55 -22.80 5.54 0.43
CA ARG A 55 -22.04 4.65 1.33
C ARG A 55 -20.94 5.39 2.08
N GLN A 56 -20.59 6.61 1.68
CA GLN A 56 -19.43 7.37 2.16
C GLN A 56 -18.10 6.59 2.04
N SER A 57 -18.06 5.63 1.12
CA SER A 57 -16.88 4.81 0.84
C SER A 57 -16.89 4.36 -0.62
N SER A 58 -15.76 4.48 -1.29
CA SER A 58 -15.55 3.95 -2.64
C SER A 58 -15.03 2.49 -2.57
N GLU A 59 -14.98 1.82 -3.70
CA GLU A 59 -14.31 0.51 -3.84
C GLU A 59 -12.85 0.72 -4.30
N VAL A 60 -12.17 1.72 -3.70
CA VAL A 60 -10.80 2.12 -4.04
C VAL A 60 -9.95 2.17 -2.78
N ILE A 61 -8.76 1.62 -2.84
CA ILE A 61 -7.73 1.66 -1.79
C ILE A 61 -6.58 2.53 -2.31
N ALA A 62 -6.07 3.45 -1.49
CA ALA A 62 -4.82 4.13 -1.78
C ALA A 62 -3.64 3.26 -1.36
N LEU A 63 -2.66 3.09 -2.23
CA LEU A 63 -1.35 2.54 -1.90
C LEU A 63 -0.32 3.66 -2.03
N VAL A 64 0.16 4.17 -0.90
CA VAL A 64 1.14 5.25 -0.85
C VAL A 64 2.52 4.65 -0.64
N ILE A 65 3.43 4.88 -1.59
CA ILE A 65 4.79 4.35 -1.56
C ILE A 65 5.81 5.47 -1.74
N PRO A 66 7.03 5.33 -1.19
CA PRO A 66 8.05 6.38 -1.28
C PRO A 66 8.76 6.44 -2.63
N ASP A 67 8.83 5.36 -3.39
CA ASP A 67 9.59 5.34 -4.65
C ASP A 67 9.11 4.24 -5.61
N ILE A 68 8.43 4.63 -6.68
CA ILE A 68 7.96 3.72 -7.72
C ILE A 68 9.09 3.11 -8.57
N GLU A 69 10.26 3.75 -8.61
CA GLU A 69 11.42 3.23 -9.35
C GLU A 69 12.18 2.15 -8.56
N ASN A 70 11.92 2.01 -7.26
CA ASN A 70 12.45 0.91 -6.47
C ASN A 70 11.64 -0.36 -6.74
N PRO A 71 12.26 -1.42 -7.31
CA PRO A 71 11.57 -2.67 -7.66
C PRO A 71 10.82 -3.32 -6.49
N TYR A 72 11.30 -3.13 -5.28
CA TYR A 72 10.66 -3.65 -4.07
C TYR A 72 9.21 -3.12 -3.92
N PHE A 73 9.00 -1.83 -4.13
CA PHE A 73 7.66 -1.25 -4.02
C PHE A 73 6.77 -1.59 -5.21
N THR A 74 7.32 -1.82 -6.40
CA THR A 74 6.52 -2.25 -7.55
C THR A 74 6.06 -3.70 -7.42
N GLU A 75 6.89 -4.59 -6.86
CA GLU A 75 6.49 -5.96 -6.53
C GLU A 75 5.42 -5.98 -5.42
N MET A 76 5.58 -5.14 -4.39
CA MET A 76 4.58 -4.96 -3.34
C MET A 76 3.26 -4.46 -3.92
N ALA A 77 3.30 -3.43 -4.79
CA ALA A 77 2.11 -2.87 -5.43
C ALA A 77 1.36 -3.93 -6.25
N ARG A 78 2.07 -4.81 -6.94
CA ARG A 78 1.48 -5.93 -7.67
C ARG A 78 0.75 -6.89 -6.72
N GLY A 79 1.39 -7.28 -5.60
CA GLY A 79 0.75 -8.17 -4.63
C GLY A 79 -0.49 -7.56 -3.98
N VAL A 80 -0.46 -6.26 -3.70
CA VAL A 80 -1.62 -5.53 -3.18
C VAL A 80 -2.74 -5.47 -4.22
N GLU A 81 -2.42 -5.21 -5.49
CA GLU A 81 -3.40 -5.12 -6.58
C GLU A 81 -4.07 -6.47 -6.82
N ASP A 82 -3.30 -7.57 -6.88
CA ASP A 82 -3.82 -8.91 -7.08
C ASP A 82 -4.90 -9.25 -6.02
N VAL A 83 -4.59 -9.05 -4.73
CA VAL A 83 -5.53 -9.34 -3.63
C VAL A 83 -6.71 -8.37 -3.60
N ALA A 84 -6.47 -7.08 -3.84
CA ALA A 84 -7.54 -6.07 -3.87
C ALA A 84 -8.53 -6.35 -5.01
N SER A 85 -8.03 -6.70 -6.18
CA SER A 85 -8.84 -7.02 -7.37
C SER A 85 -9.74 -8.23 -7.13
N GLU A 86 -9.22 -9.31 -6.52
CA GLU A 86 -10.02 -10.47 -6.11
C GLU A 86 -11.12 -10.11 -5.11
N ALA A 87 -10.86 -9.15 -4.23
CA ALA A 87 -11.82 -8.63 -3.27
C ALA A 87 -12.78 -7.56 -3.83
N GLY A 88 -12.67 -7.22 -5.12
CA GLY A 88 -13.52 -6.23 -5.79
C GLY A 88 -13.11 -4.77 -5.55
N TYR A 89 -11.88 -4.53 -5.08
CA TYR A 89 -11.30 -3.20 -4.92
C TYR A 89 -10.37 -2.84 -6.08
N SER A 90 -10.28 -1.56 -6.39
CA SER A 90 -9.24 -1.01 -7.25
C SER A 90 -8.17 -0.35 -6.39
N VAL A 91 -6.91 -0.38 -6.84
CA VAL A 91 -5.79 0.27 -6.15
C VAL A 91 -5.38 1.52 -6.92
N VAL A 92 -5.25 2.64 -6.19
CA VAL A 92 -4.63 3.86 -6.70
C VAL A 92 -3.23 3.97 -6.11
N LEU A 93 -2.23 3.84 -6.97
CA LEU A 93 -0.84 3.98 -6.58
C LEU A 93 -0.47 5.46 -6.47
N CYS A 94 0.05 5.86 -5.31
CA CYS A 94 0.48 7.20 -4.96
C CYS A 94 1.98 7.19 -4.63
N ASN A 95 2.79 7.79 -5.48
CA ASN A 95 4.24 7.86 -5.29
C ASN A 95 4.63 9.17 -4.59
N SER A 96 5.07 9.10 -3.33
CA SER A 96 5.41 10.28 -2.53
C SER A 96 6.81 10.85 -2.80
N ASP A 97 7.67 10.15 -3.53
CA ASP A 97 9.08 10.50 -3.74
C ASP A 97 9.85 10.72 -2.41
N ALA A 98 9.46 9.98 -1.37
CA ALA A 98 9.94 10.14 0.01
C ALA A 98 9.77 11.58 0.55
N GLN A 99 8.74 12.33 0.09
CA GLN A 99 8.42 13.68 0.52
C GLN A 99 7.16 13.67 1.39
N VAL A 100 7.29 14.13 2.64
CA VAL A 100 6.19 14.17 3.63
C VAL A 100 5.02 15.05 3.14
N GLU A 101 5.31 16.17 2.49
CA GLU A 101 4.30 17.09 1.97
C GLU A 101 3.48 16.46 0.82
N LYS A 102 4.16 15.67 -0.02
CA LYS A 102 3.51 14.96 -1.13
C LYS A 102 2.67 13.80 -0.61
N GLU A 103 3.17 13.08 0.39
CA GLU A 103 2.43 12.04 1.12
C GLU A 103 1.16 12.62 1.73
N ALA A 104 1.27 13.70 2.50
CA ALA A 104 0.12 14.38 3.11
C ALA A 104 -0.91 14.83 2.05
N THR A 105 -0.46 15.21 0.85
CA THR A 105 -1.36 15.54 -0.26
C THR A 105 -2.15 14.32 -0.72
N TYR A 106 -1.52 13.14 -0.86
CA TYR A 106 -2.22 11.91 -1.23
C TYR A 106 -3.18 11.44 -0.15
N LEU A 107 -2.84 11.60 1.13
CA LEU A 107 -3.77 11.31 2.23
C LEU A 107 -5.02 12.20 2.17
N ARG A 108 -4.85 13.50 1.89
CA ARG A 108 -6.00 14.40 1.68
C ARG A 108 -6.87 13.99 0.49
N ILE A 109 -6.25 13.55 -0.62
CA ILE A 109 -6.98 13.02 -1.78
C ILE A 109 -7.75 11.76 -1.40
N ALA A 110 -7.14 10.83 -0.67
CA ALA A 110 -7.81 9.61 -0.21
C ALA A 110 -9.05 9.92 0.66
N ILE A 111 -8.96 10.95 1.51
CA ILE A 111 -10.10 11.44 2.31
C ILE A 111 -11.18 12.03 1.40
N ALA A 112 -10.82 12.97 0.51
CA ALA A 112 -11.76 13.70 -0.36
C ALA A 112 -12.49 12.77 -1.33
N GLU A 113 -11.80 11.79 -1.89
CA GLU A 113 -12.35 10.78 -2.81
C GLU A 113 -13.05 9.62 -2.10
N HIS A 114 -13.21 9.69 -0.79
CA HIS A 114 -13.83 8.64 0.03
C HIS A 114 -13.24 7.25 -0.21
N MET A 115 -11.92 7.14 -0.35
CA MET A 115 -11.27 5.83 -0.53
C MET A 115 -11.53 4.94 0.68
N SER A 116 -11.68 3.63 0.45
CA SER A 116 -12.06 2.64 1.47
C SER A 116 -11.01 2.48 2.56
N GLY A 117 -9.76 2.68 2.25
CA GLY A 117 -8.63 2.58 3.17
C GLY A 117 -7.33 3.03 2.53
N VAL A 118 -6.28 3.01 3.32
CA VAL A 118 -4.93 3.38 2.89
C VAL A 118 -3.94 2.30 3.31
N ILE A 119 -3.12 1.85 2.37
CA ILE A 119 -1.90 1.08 2.65
C ILE A 119 -0.74 2.02 2.42
N ILE A 120 0.16 2.18 3.39
CA ILE A 120 1.20 3.21 3.33
C ILE A 120 2.57 2.69 3.78
N ALA A 121 3.58 2.91 2.93
CA ALA A 121 4.96 2.95 3.36
C ALA A 121 5.33 4.42 3.59
N THR A 122 5.41 4.85 4.84
CA THR A 122 5.59 6.27 5.19
C THR A 122 6.85 6.86 4.57
N ALA A 123 6.80 8.13 4.19
CA ALA A 123 7.94 8.83 3.60
C ALA A 123 9.06 8.99 4.64
N ASP A 124 8.70 9.31 5.88
CA ASP A 124 9.59 9.59 7.00
C ASP A 124 8.90 9.24 8.33
N GLU A 125 9.67 9.23 9.43
CA GLU A 125 9.15 9.12 10.80
C GLU A 125 8.23 10.30 11.19
N GLN A 126 8.35 11.43 10.51
CA GLN A 126 7.54 12.64 10.71
C GLN A 126 6.24 12.63 9.91
N SER A 127 5.94 11.55 9.19
CA SER A 127 4.69 11.41 8.45
C SER A 127 3.48 11.53 9.37
N ASP A 128 2.59 12.49 9.06
CA ASP A 128 1.38 12.76 9.83
C ASP A 128 0.18 11.98 9.29
N LEU A 129 -0.28 11.01 10.06
CA LEU A 129 -1.46 10.18 9.74
C LEU A 129 -2.72 10.62 10.49
N ASP A 130 -2.67 11.64 11.35
CA ASP A 130 -3.80 12.04 12.20
C ASP A 130 -5.06 12.34 11.40
N SER A 131 -4.92 13.05 10.29
CA SER A 131 -6.06 13.46 9.46
C SER A 131 -6.80 12.27 8.82
N ILE A 132 -6.10 11.25 8.36
CA ILE A 132 -6.73 10.04 7.78
C ILE A 132 -7.30 9.15 8.88
N LEU A 133 -6.60 8.99 10.00
CA LEU A 133 -7.05 8.20 11.14
C LEU A 133 -8.32 8.78 11.77
N ALA A 134 -8.41 10.11 11.87
CA ALA A 134 -9.62 10.80 12.37
C ALA A 134 -10.89 10.51 11.53
N THR A 135 -10.74 10.03 10.28
CA THR A 135 -11.89 9.60 9.47
C THR A 135 -12.46 8.24 9.86
N GLY A 136 -11.78 7.47 10.70
CA GLY A 136 -12.13 6.10 11.05
C GLY A 136 -11.90 5.08 9.91
N ARG A 137 -11.23 5.47 8.82
CA ARG A 137 -10.88 4.54 7.74
C ARG A 137 -9.70 3.66 8.13
N PRO A 138 -9.67 2.40 7.69
CA PRO A 138 -8.54 1.52 7.94
C PRO A 138 -7.27 2.05 7.27
N VAL A 139 -6.19 2.07 8.03
CA VAL A 139 -4.83 2.40 7.57
C VAL A 139 -3.93 1.25 7.97
N VAL A 140 -3.13 0.76 7.03
CA VAL A 140 -2.14 -0.30 7.27
C VAL A 140 -0.77 0.22 6.87
N ALA A 141 0.18 0.19 7.80
CA ALA A 141 1.57 0.50 7.51
C ALA A 141 2.27 -0.72 6.88
N VAL A 142 3.11 -0.48 5.87
CA VAL A 142 3.90 -1.52 5.24
C VAL A 142 5.36 -1.10 5.14
N ASP A 143 6.29 -2.07 5.18
CA ASP A 143 7.74 -1.88 5.08
C ASP A 143 8.35 -1.11 6.28
N ARG A 144 7.82 0.05 6.62
CA ARG A 144 8.34 0.92 7.68
C ARG A 144 7.48 0.87 8.93
N SER A 145 8.11 0.91 10.09
CA SER A 145 7.43 1.06 11.36
C SER A 145 6.83 2.47 11.50
N THR A 146 5.82 2.59 12.34
CA THR A 146 5.19 3.86 12.66
C THR A 146 4.93 3.93 14.16
N THR A 147 4.85 5.13 14.71
CA THR A 147 4.48 5.37 16.11
C THR A 147 2.97 5.30 16.36
N TYR A 148 2.18 5.24 15.28
CA TYR A 148 0.73 5.12 15.35
C TYR A 148 0.29 3.69 15.71
N ASP A 149 -0.78 3.59 16.50
CA ASP A 149 -1.40 2.30 16.84
C ASP A 149 -2.31 1.83 15.68
N ILE A 150 -1.68 1.30 14.65
CA ILE A 150 -2.32 0.76 13.44
C ILE A 150 -1.71 -0.58 13.06
N ASP A 151 -2.43 -1.36 12.27
CA ASP A 151 -1.89 -2.60 11.72
C ASP A 151 -0.67 -2.33 10.87
N GLY A 152 0.34 -3.21 10.96
CA GLY A 152 1.57 -3.07 10.20
C GLY A 152 2.12 -4.40 9.69
N VAL A 153 2.69 -4.38 8.49
CA VAL A 153 3.42 -5.48 7.90
C VAL A 153 4.86 -5.04 7.67
N VAL A 154 5.75 -5.48 8.53
CA VAL A 154 7.18 -5.12 8.51
C VAL A 154 8.06 -6.36 8.37
N MET A 155 9.22 -6.19 7.75
CA MET A 155 10.22 -7.26 7.66
C MET A 155 11.14 -7.27 8.88
N ALA A 156 11.64 -8.45 9.24
CA ALA A 156 12.64 -8.63 10.29
C ALA A 156 14.04 -8.18 9.79
N ASN A 157 14.21 -6.89 9.48
CA ASN A 157 15.37 -6.33 8.81
C ASN A 157 16.68 -6.60 9.55
N ARG A 158 16.71 -6.46 10.87
CA ARG A 158 17.90 -6.77 11.69
C ARG A 158 18.28 -8.24 11.60
N ALA A 159 17.32 -9.14 11.72
CA ALA A 159 17.55 -10.57 11.61
C ALA A 159 18.04 -10.96 10.21
N ALA A 160 17.47 -10.36 9.17
CA ALA A 160 17.87 -10.56 7.78
C ALA A 160 19.33 -10.11 7.55
N GLY A 161 19.70 -8.89 8.02
CA GLY A 161 21.08 -8.40 7.95
C GLY A 161 22.05 -9.29 8.71
N THR A 162 21.65 -9.78 9.89
CA THR A 162 22.46 -10.73 10.68
C THR A 162 22.67 -12.06 9.93
N SER A 163 21.60 -12.64 9.40
CA SER A 163 21.66 -13.92 8.68
C SER A 163 22.54 -13.84 7.43
N ALA A 164 22.28 -12.86 6.57
CA ALA A 164 23.08 -12.66 5.36
C ALA A 164 24.57 -12.47 5.65
N THR A 165 24.91 -11.76 6.73
CA THR A 165 26.29 -11.55 7.14
C THR A 165 26.92 -12.84 7.68
N ARG A 166 26.19 -13.63 8.46
CA ARG A 166 26.66 -14.94 8.95
C ARG A 166 26.92 -15.91 7.80
N ASP A 167 26.03 -15.95 6.81
CA ASP A 167 26.23 -16.80 5.63
C ASP A 167 27.55 -16.49 4.91
N LEU A 168 27.91 -15.21 4.81
CA LEU A 168 29.20 -14.80 4.24
C LEU A 168 30.40 -15.17 5.14
N ILE A 169 30.24 -15.03 6.47
CA ILE A 169 31.28 -15.44 7.43
C ILE A 169 31.52 -16.96 7.34
N ASP A 170 30.46 -17.75 7.30
CA ASP A 170 30.48 -19.19 7.23
C ASP A 170 31.05 -19.68 5.89
N ALA A 171 30.85 -18.92 4.81
CA ALA A 171 31.49 -19.14 3.52
C ALA A 171 32.99 -18.76 3.49
N GLY A 172 33.54 -18.27 4.61
CA GLY A 172 34.97 -17.99 4.79
C GLY A 172 35.41 -16.57 4.44
N TYR A 173 34.48 -15.66 4.11
CA TYR A 173 34.82 -14.26 3.87
C TYR A 173 35.24 -13.56 5.17
N ARG A 174 36.33 -12.80 5.10
CA ARG A 174 36.96 -12.15 6.28
C ARG A 174 36.67 -10.65 6.36
N ARG A 175 36.54 -9.98 5.22
CA ARG A 175 36.19 -8.55 5.12
C ARG A 175 34.92 -8.43 4.33
N ILE A 176 33.86 -8.11 5.03
CA ILE A 176 32.50 -8.01 4.49
C ILE A 176 32.09 -6.56 4.60
N ALA A 177 32.05 -5.84 3.47
CA ALA A 177 31.57 -4.47 3.42
C ALA A 177 30.04 -4.45 3.38
N TYR A 178 29.47 -3.31 3.78
CA TYR A 178 28.04 -3.04 3.76
C TYR A 178 27.77 -1.78 2.95
N ILE A 179 26.88 -1.88 1.97
CA ILE A 179 26.30 -0.73 1.27
C ILE A 179 24.81 -0.70 1.61
N GLY A 180 24.41 0.27 2.42
CA GLY A 180 23.05 0.44 2.92
C GLY A 180 22.28 1.52 2.21
N GLY A 181 20.96 1.55 2.47
CA GLY A 181 20.10 2.69 2.17
C GLY A 181 20.38 3.87 3.11
N PRO A 182 19.60 4.96 3.02
CA PRO A 182 19.76 6.13 3.89
C PRO A 182 19.70 5.76 5.38
N GLU A 183 20.62 6.27 6.17
CA GLU A 183 20.78 5.88 7.58
C GLU A 183 19.57 6.21 8.46
N HIS A 184 18.86 7.29 8.12
CA HIS A 184 17.67 7.73 8.83
C HIS A 184 16.42 6.88 8.52
N ILE A 185 16.50 5.92 7.61
CA ILE A 185 15.40 5.02 7.30
C ILE A 185 15.53 3.75 8.13
N ASP A 186 14.56 3.45 8.98
CA ASP A 186 14.52 2.31 9.90
C ASP A 186 14.96 0.99 9.26
N THR A 187 14.41 0.66 8.08
CA THR A 187 14.72 -0.59 7.40
C THR A 187 16.20 -0.69 7.00
N ALA A 188 16.83 0.42 6.66
CA ALA A 188 18.27 0.47 6.37
C ALA A 188 19.10 0.39 7.66
N ALA A 189 18.72 1.16 8.69
CA ALA A 189 19.40 1.17 9.98
C ALA A 189 19.36 -0.21 10.64
N GLU A 190 18.22 -0.89 10.63
CA GLU A 190 18.06 -2.23 11.20
C GLU A 190 18.91 -3.29 10.45
N ARG A 191 18.98 -3.24 9.12
CA ARG A 191 19.85 -4.12 8.34
C ARG A 191 21.33 -3.87 8.64
N ALA A 192 21.74 -2.59 8.74
CA ALA A 192 23.08 -2.20 9.14
C ALA A 192 23.43 -2.69 10.55
N ALA A 193 22.50 -2.54 11.50
CA ALA A 193 22.70 -3.05 12.87
C ALA A 193 22.86 -4.57 12.91
N GLY A 194 22.11 -5.31 12.09
CA GLY A 194 22.27 -6.76 11.94
C GLY A 194 23.64 -7.15 11.39
N TRP A 195 24.09 -6.49 10.32
CA TRP A 195 25.43 -6.67 9.76
C TRP A 195 26.53 -6.37 10.78
N ARG A 196 26.46 -5.21 11.45
CA ARG A 196 27.44 -4.81 12.48
C ARG A 196 27.53 -5.84 13.61
N ALA A 197 26.38 -6.27 14.14
CA ALA A 197 26.34 -7.22 15.25
C ALA A 197 26.97 -8.57 14.87
N ALA A 198 26.68 -9.11 13.70
CA ALA A 198 27.22 -10.37 13.23
C ALA A 198 28.74 -10.28 12.98
N LEU A 199 29.20 -9.21 12.33
CA LEU A 199 30.61 -9.05 11.98
C LEU A 199 31.47 -8.70 13.21
N ALA A 200 30.99 -7.84 14.12
CA ALA A 200 31.68 -7.53 15.37
C ALA A 200 31.88 -8.76 16.25
N ALA A 201 30.91 -9.66 16.30
CA ALA A 201 31.01 -10.90 17.06
C ALA A 201 32.05 -11.87 16.45
N ALA A 202 32.18 -11.91 15.13
CA ALA A 202 33.07 -12.84 14.44
C ALA A 202 34.46 -12.26 14.20
N ARG A 203 34.61 -10.95 14.10
CA ARG A 203 35.81 -10.22 13.72
C ARG A 203 35.94 -8.90 14.51
N PRO A 204 36.18 -8.97 15.83
CA PRO A 204 36.24 -7.77 16.68
C PRO A 204 37.42 -6.85 16.35
N GLU A 205 38.40 -7.32 15.59
CA GLU A 205 39.55 -6.53 15.16
C GLU A 205 39.27 -5.57 13.99
N LEU A 206 38.11 -5.68 13.32
CA LEU A 206 37.80 -4.85 12.15
C LEU A 206 37.19 -3.50 12.57
N ASP A 207 37.64 -2.44 11.92
CA ASP A 207 36.92 -1.16 11.94
C ASP A 207 35.71 -1.23 10.99
N LEU A 208 34.51 -1.31 11.58
CA LEU A 208 33.29 -1.49 10.83
C LEU A 208 32.82 -0.18 10.16
N ASP A 209 33.28 0.97 10.62
CA ASP A 209 32.94 2.25 10.02
C ASP A 209 33.68 2.46 8.69
N GLU A 210 34.87 1.91 8.57
CA GLU A 210 35.57 1.86 7.28
C GLU A 210 34.88 0.95 6.24
N LEU A 211 34.12 -0.04 6.69
CA LEU A 211 33.47 -1.03 5.86
C LEU A 211 32.00 -0.71 5.53
N ALA A 212 31.43 0.35 6.10
CA ALA A 212 30.06 0.75 5.85
C ALA A 212 30.00 1.98 4.91
N ARG A 213 29.01 1.94 3.99
CA ARG A 213 28.63 3.09 3.17
C ARG A 213 27.12 3.16 3.13
N PHE A 214 26.59 4.36 3.06
CA PHE A 214 25.16 4.62 2.99
C PHE A 214 24.85 5.45 1.75
N ALA A 215 23.78 5.11 1.05
CA ALA A 215 23.38 5.71 -0.21
C ALA A 215 21.87 5.68 -0.38
N THR A 216 21.36 6.20 -1.47
CA THR A 216 19.94 6.03 -1.84
C THR A 216 19.67 4.56 -2.21
N PHE A 217 18.40 4.11 -2.11
CA PHE A 217 17.98 2.78 -2.58
C PHE A 217 17.92 2.67 -4.11
N ARG A 218 18.85 3.29 -4.80
CA ARG A 218 18.94 3.35 -6.27
C ARG A 218 20.28 2.81 -6.77
N VAL A 219 20.30 2.40 -8.03
CA VAL A 219 21.50 1.83 -8.67
C VAL A 219 22.66 2.83 -8.70
N ASP A 220 22.37 4.09 -9.00
CA ASP A 220 23.35 5.18 -9.02
C ASP A 220 23.93 5.45 -7.62
N GLY A 221 23.07 5.46 -6.58
CA GLY A 221 23.51 5.56 -5.19
C GLY A 221 24.47 4.42 -4.81
N GLY A 222 24.10 3.18 -5.08
CA GLY A 222 24.97 2.03 -4.81
C GLY A 222 26.27 1.98 -5.63
N ARG A 223 26.30 2.64 -6.80
CA ARG A 223 27.54 2.78 -7.59
C ARG A 223 28.48 3.88 -7.05
N ALA A 224 27.92 4.90 -6.42
CA ALA A 224 28.68 6.02 -5.87
C ALA A 224 29.28 5.70 -4.48
N ALA A 225 28.68 4.73 -3.75
CA ALA A 225 29.14 4.27 -2.43
C ALA A 225 30.38 3.40 -2.53
#